data_beab32e2126b2ca40317c4fde44a34d3
#
_entry.id   beab32e2126b2ca40317c4fde44a34d3
#
_cell.length_a   1.000
_cell.length_b   1.000
_cell.length_c   1.000
_cell.angle_alpha   90.00
_cell.angle_beta   90.00
_cell.angle_gamma   90.00
#
_symmetry.space_group_name_H-M   'P 1'
#
loop_
_entity.id
_entity.type
_entity.pdbx_description
1 polymer ?
#
loop_
_entity_poly.entity_id
_entity_poly.type
_entity_poly.pdbx_seq_one_letter_code
_entity_poly.pdbx_strand_id
1 'polypeptide(L)'
;MSSIYLEYSPSPQLNPFVACYWSLQVSNSKEPENYRVLPDGCIDLLFDNISRPSGVIVGSMTKSVSVTLQPNAKYFGVRFYPGSASSFLNISLKEIADTQLKLEDVWRNAYSEFSGVMDNKQVKRQIEIVENFLEKQLSNNAIGSRKVQAAITLLNAHDGNYSVNMLSKTLEISRQHLNRIFTDEVGLNLKMFSRIVRLQATLKRARRAP
;
A
#
# COMPACT_ATOMS: atom_id res chain seq x y z
N MET A 1 6.40 24.49 -13.64
CA MET A 1 5.14 23.68 -13.64
C MET A 1 5.15 22.91 -12.32
N SER A 2 4.01 22.75 -11.67
CA SER A 2 3.88 21.94 -10.44
C SER A 2 3.93 20.44 -10.77
N SER A 3 4.34 19.62 -9.81
CA SER A 3 4.28 18.15 -9.93
C SER A 3 2.83 17.69 -10.10
N ILE A 4 2.60 16.66 -10.92
CA ILE A 4 1.27 16.15 -11.28
C ILE A 4 1.11 14.76 -10.69
N TYR A 5 0.13 14.62 -9.78
CA TYR A 5 -0.29 13.33 -9.20
C TYR A 5 -1.68 12.97 -9.72
N LEU A 6 -1.84 11.74 -10.21
CA LEU A 6 -3.11 11.22 -10.72
C LEU A 6 -3.36 9.81 -10.16
N GLU A 7 -4.62 9.50 -9.90
CA GLU A 7 -5.08 8.17 -9.47
C GLU A 7 -5.99 7.54 -10.50
N TYR A 8 -5.95 6.20 -10.60
CA TYR A 8 -6.70 5.40 -11.54
C TYR A 8 -7.34 4.21 -10.80
N SER A 9 -8.57 3.88 -11.18
CA SER A 9 -9.31 2.75 -10.60
C SER A 9 -8.78 1.41 -11.10
N PRO A 10 -8.74 0.39 -10.23
CA PRO A 10 -8.40 -0.98 -10.63
C PRO A 10 -9.55 -1.66 -11.39
N SER A 11 -9.23 -2.79 -12.05
CA SER A 11 -10.21 -3.70 -12.62
C SER A 11 -11.18 -4.23 -11.56
N PRO A 12 -12.41 -4.66 -11.93
CA PRO A 12 -13.37 -5.22 -10.99
C PRO A 12 -12.83 -6.39 -10.15
N GLN A 13 -11.93 -7.19 -10.72
CA GLN A 13 -11.32 -8.35 -10.03
C GLN A 13 -10.35 -7.90 -8.93
N LEU A 14 -9.60 -6.83 -9.15
CA LEU A 14 -8.60 -6.31 -8.22
C LEU A 14 -9.15 -5.22 -7.28
N ASN A 15 -10.31 -4.65 -7.57
CA ASN A 15 -10.94 -3.62 -6.74
C ASN A 15 -11.12 -3.98 -5.24
N PRO A 16 -11.34 -5.25 -4.84
CA PRO A 16 -11.36 -5.61 -3.42
C PRO A 16 -10.01 -5.49 -2.70
N PHE A 17 -8.90 -5.46 -3.43
CA PHE A 17 -7.54 -5.53 -2.91
C PHE A 17 -6.73 -4.26 -3.16
N VAL A 18 -6.90 -3.65 -4.32
CA VAL A 18 -6.17 -2.46 -4.79
C VAL A 18 -7.03 -1.23 -4.59
N ALA A 19 -6.51 -0.26 -3.82
CA ALA A 19 -7.19 1.01 -3.58
C ALA A 19 -7.16 1.91 -4.83
N CYS A 20 -5.99 2.01 -5.45
CA CYS A 20 -5.79 2.74 -6.71
C CYS A 20 -4.43 2.36 -7.33
N TYR A 21 -4.32 2.60 -8.63
CA TYR A 21 -3.03 2.88 -9.28
C TYR A 21 -2.79 4.37 -9.22
N TRP A 22 -1.54 4.77 -9.12
CA TRP A 22 -1.21 6.19 -9.12
C TRP A 22 0.03 6.49 -9.94
N SER A 23 0.08 7.67 -10.51
CA SER A 23 1.26 8.19 -11.20
C SER A 23 1.65 9.54 -10.63
N LEU A 24 2.95 9.78 -10.53
CA LEU A 24 3.50 11.06 -10.14
C LEU A 24 4.57 11.46 -11.15
N GLN A 25 4.38 12.61 -11.78
CA GLN A 25 5.40 13.25 -12.59
C GLN A 25 5.90 14.48 -11.85
N VAL A 26 7.18 14.43 -11.44
CA VAL A 26 7.82 15.54 -10.72
C VAL A 26 8.10 16.68 -11.69
N SER A 27 7.94 17.90 -11.22
CA SER A 27 8.19 19.10 -12.00
C SER A 27 9.64 19.17 -12.52
N ASN A 28 9.84 19.91 -13.60
CA ASN A 28 11.19 20.23 -14.10
C ASN A 28 11.75 21.45 -13.33
N SER A 29 11.87 21.31 -11.99
CA SER A 29 12.52 22.30 -11.14
C SER A 29 14.04 22.14 -11.20
N LYS A 30 14.79 23.18 -10.79
CA LYS A 30 16.26 23.08 -10.67
C LYS A 30 16.70 22.28 -9.44
N GLU A 31 15.82 22.19 -8.45
CA GLU A 31 16.12 21.55 -7.16
C GLU A 31 15.15 20.41 -6.88
N PRO A 32 15.58 19.38 -6.14
CA PRO A 32 14.72 18.30 -5.68
C PRO A 32 13.60 18.82 -4.76
N GLU A 33 12.43 18.19 -4.83
CA GLU A 33 11.28 18.50 -3.98
C GLU A 33 11.25 17.54 -2.78
N ASN A 34 11.11 18.07 -1.56
CA ASN A 34 10.87 17.23 -0.38
C ASN A 34 9.37 17.02 -0.19
N TYR A 35 8.97 15.77 -0.23
CA TYR A 35 7.58 15.35 -0.04
C TYR A 35 7.43 14.55 1.24
N ARG A 36 6.46 14.91 2.08
CA ARG A 36 6.18 14.20 3.33
C ARG A 36 5.07 13.18 3.12
N VAL A 37 5.40 11.91 3.26
CA VAL A 37 4.44 10.80 3.23
C VAL A 37 3.98 10.50 4.65
N LEU A 38 2.66 10.44 4.85
CA LEU A 38 2.05 10.13 6.14
C LEU A 38 1.60 8.67 6.17
N PRO A 39 1.67 8.01 7.35
CA PRO A 39 1.17 6.64 7.50
C PRO A 39 -0.32 6.56 7.18
N ASP A 40 -0.71 5.58 6.38
CA ASP A 40 -2.10 5.28 6.03
C ASP A 40 -2.47 3.80 6.21
N GLY A 41 -1.48 2.96 6.55
CA GLY A 41 -1.61 1.52 6.73
C GLY A 41 -1.61 0.73 5.43
N CYS A 42 -1.43 1.39 4.29
CA CYS A 42 -1.31 0.76 2.98
C CYS A 42 0.10 0.21 2.74
N ILE A 43 0.20 -0.66 1.74
CA ILE A 43 1.45 -1.12 1.14
C ILE A 43 1.38 -0.74 -0.33
N ASP A 44 2.48 -0.22 -0.86
CA ASP A 44 2.58 0.17 -2.26
C ASP A 44 3.61 -0.70 -3.00
N LEU A 45 3.31 -1.08 -4.26
CA LEU A 45 4.36 -1.38 -5.22
C LEU A 45 4.75 -0.06 -5.87
N LEU A 46 6.02 0.21 -5.96
CA LEU A 46 6.56 1.46 -6.49
C LEU A 46 7.55 1.20 -7.61
N PHE A 47 7.32 1.84 -8.74
CA PHE A 47 8.18 1.83 -9.91
C PHE A 47 8.66 3.26 -10.19
N ASP A 48 9.90 3.43 -10.57
CA ASP A 48 10.46 4.71 -10.98
C ASP A 48 11.35 4.58 -12.22
N ASN A 49 11.56 5.70 -12.92
CA ASN A 49 12.40 5.75 -14.11
C ASN A 49 13.88 6.03 -13.79
N ILE A 50 14.28 6.00 -12.52
CA ILE A 50 15.63 6.41 -12.09
C ILE A 50 16.42 5.23 -11.51
N SER A 51 15.82 4.50 -10.56
CA SER A 51 16.57 3.68 -9.63
C SER A 51 16.53 2.18 -9.92
N ARG A 52 15.36 1.64 -10.29
CA ARG A 52 15.16 0.19 -10.36
C ARG A 52 14.14 -0.21 -11.42
N PRO A 53 14.56 -0.93 -12.45
CA PRO A 53 13.69 -1.36 -13.55
C PRO A 53 12.48 -2.19 -13.11
N SER A 54 12.65 -3.04 -12.08
CA SER A 54 11.63 -3.97 -11.62
C SER A 54 10.77 -3.46 -10.46
N GLY A 55 11.14 -2.34 -9.83
CA GLY A 55 10.39 -1.72 -8.74
C GLY A 55 10.70 -2.26 -7.33
N VAL A 56 9.99 -1.71 -6.34
CA VAL A 56 10.10 -2.07 -4.93
C VAL A 56 8.72 -2.22 -4.28
N ILE A 57 8.65 -2.99 -3.19
CA ILE A 57 7.53 -2.98 -2.24
C ILE A 57 7.87 -1.97 -1.16
N VAL A 58 6.98 -1.02 -0.92
CA VAL A 58 7.05 -0.10 0.22
C VAL A 58 6.12 -0.61 1.29
N GLY A 59 6.68 -1.03 2.42
CA GLY A 59 5.92 -1.58 3.54
C GLY A 59 5.09 -0.53 4.28
N SER A 60 4.19 -1.01 5.11
CA SER A 60 3.36 -0.14 5.95
C SER A 60 4.22 0.70 6.90
N MET A 61 3.92 2.00 7.00
CA MET A 61 4.71 2.96 7.79
C MET A 61 4.11 3.17 9.18
N THR A 62 4.98 3.24 10.22
CA THR A 62 4.60 3.58 11.60
C THR A 62 4.73 5.07 11.90
N LYS A 63 5.52 5.81 11.11
CA LYS A 63 5.78 7.25 11.21
C LYS A 63 5.84 7.90 9.83
N SER A 64 5.72 9.23 9.80
CA SER A 64 5.90 9.96 8.54
C SER A 64 7.33 9.87 8.04
N VAL A 65 7.49 9.79 6.72
CA VAL A 65 8.77 9.76 6.04
C VAL A 65 8.86 10.95 5.08
N SER A 66 10.02 11.61 5.04
CA SER A 66 10.33 12.59 3.99
C SER A 66 11.05 11.89 2.86
N VAL A 67 10.51 12.01 1.64
CA VAL A 67 11.13 11.51 0.41
C VAL A 67 11.57 12.69 -0.44
N THR A 68 12.78 12.59 -1.01
CA THR A 68 13.31 13.59 -1.92
C THR A 68 13.01 13.16 -3.35
N LEU A 69 12.16 13.92 -4.03
CA LEU A 69 11.75 13.68 -5.40
C LEU A 69 12.70 14.42 -6.35
N GLN A 70 13.35 13.69 -7.24
CA GLN A 70 14.28 14.26 -8.20
C GLN A 70 13.53 14.98 -9.35
N PRO A 71 14.04 16.08 -9.88
CA PRO A 71 13.45 16.77 -11.02
C PRO A 71 13.23 15.81 -12.20
N ASN A 72 12.09 15.95 -12.88
CA ASN A 72 11.67 15.10 -14.01
C ASN A 72 11.48 13.61 -13.66
N ALA A 73 11.60 13.22 -12.41
CA ALA A 73 11.30 11.86 -12.00
C ALA A 73 9.85 11.48 -12.31
N LYS A 74 9.66 10.24 -12.72
CA LYS A 74 8.35 9.64 -12.95
C LYS A 74 8.21 8.42 -12.05
N TYR A 75 7.10 8.38 -11.37
CA TYR A 75 6.73 7.26 -10.50
C TYR A 75 5.39 6.69 -10.97
N PHE A 76 5.28 5.39 -10.89
CA PHE A 76 4.03 4.67 -11.01
C PHE A 76 3.88 3.74 -9.80
N GLY A 77 2.70 3.65 -9.21
CA GLY A 77 2.49 2.82 -8.04
C GLY A 77 1.16 2.11 -8.02
N VAL A 78 1.13 1.02 -7.26
CA VAL A 78 -0.05 0.24 -6.91
C VAL A 78 -0.26 0.35 -5.42
N ARG A 79 -1.36 0.92 -4.98
CA ARG A 79 -1.71 1.01 -3.56
C ARG A 79 -2.68 -0.08 -3.17
N PHE A 80 -2.26 -0.98 -2.29
CA PHE A 80 -3.15 -1.98 -1.71
C PHE A 80 -3.90 -1.41 -0.50
N TYR A 81 -5.16 -1.83 -0.34
CA TYR A 81 -5.84 -1.62 0.93
C TYR A 81 -5.08 -2.29 2.08
N PRO A 82 -5.16 -1.76 3.33
CA PRO A 82 -4.54 -2.40 4.49
C PRO A 82 -4.92 -3.88 4.58
N GLY A 83 -3.92 -4.74 4.77
CA GLY A 83 -4.09 -6.18 4.85
C GLY A 83 -4.31 -6.91 3.52
N SER A 84 -4.54 -6.21 2.42
CA SER A 84 -4.83 -6.87 1.13
C SER A 84 -3.59 -7.33 0.39
N ALA A 85 -2.43 -6.70 0.60
CA ALA A 85 -1.18 -7.11 -0.02
C ALA A 85 -0.76 -8.54 0.35
N SER A 86 -1.17 -9.06 1.52
CA SER A 86 -0.91 -10.43 1.95
C SER A 86 -1.46 -11.49 0.99
N SER A 87 -2.50 -11.17 0.21
CA SER A 87 -3.06 -12.07 -0.81
C SER A 87 -2.18 -12.22 -2.06
N PHE A 88 -1.16 -11.38 -2.21
CA PHE A 88 -0.24 -11.38 -3.36
C PHE A 88 1.18 -11.73 -2.95
N LEU A 89 1.56 -11.36 -1.72
CA LEU A 89 2.90 -11.50 -1.20
C LEU A 89 2.94 -12.70 -0.25
N ASN A 90 3.72 -13.72 -0.60
CA ASN A 90 3.88 -14.91 0.24
C ASN A 90 4.96 -14.69 1.33
N ILE A 91 4.85 -13.57 2.04
CA ILE A 91 5.72 -13.16 3.16
C ILE A 91 4.88 -12.59 4.30
N SER A 92 5.41 -12.61 5.51
CA SER A 92 4.82 -11.85 6.62
C SER A 92 5.05 -10.36 6.40
N LEU A 93 3.98 -9.57 6.28
CA LEU A 93 4.09 -8.12 6.05
C LEU A 93 4.72 -7.38 7.24
N LYS A 94 4.79 -8.02 8.41
CA LYS A 94 5.53 -7.53 9.57
C LYS A 94 7.02 -7.32 9.26
N GLU A 95 7.60 -8.16 8.39
CA GLU A 95 9.03 -8.12 8.07
C GLU A 95 9.41 -6.92 7.19
N ILE A 96 8.42 -6.32 6.52
CA ILE A 96 8.64 -5.18 5.64
C ILE A 96 8.09 -3.85 6.22
N ALA A 97 7.58 -3.85 7.45
CA ALA A 97 7.12 -2.62 8.09
C ALA A 97 8.28 -1.60 8.21
N ASP A 98 8.03 -0.34 7.88
CA ASP A 98 9.01 0.76 7.84
C ASP A 98 10.22 0.50 6.92
N THR A 99 10.12 -0.43 5.96
CA THR A 99 11.21 -0.78 5.03
C THR A 99 10.75 -0.81 3.58
N GLN A 100 11.71 -0.97 2.69
CA GLN A 100 11.48 -1.25 1.28
C GLN A 100 12.18 -2.56 0.90
N LEU A 101 11.50 -3.38 0.09
CA LEU A 101 12.01 -4.65 -0.41
C LEU A 101 11.98 -4.63 -1.93
N LYS A 102 12.99 -5.20 -2.59
CA LYS A 102 12.98 -5.35 -4.05
C LYS A 102 11.90 -6.37 -4.46
N LEU A 103 11.23 -6.13 -5.56
CA LEU A 103 10.22 -7.08 -6.05
C LEU A 103 10.81 -8.47 -6.35
N GLU A 104 12.07 -8.54 -6.79
CA GLU A 104 12.77 -9.80 -7.06
C GLU A 104 13.02 -10.65 -5.81
N ASP A 105 13.08 -10.04 -4.63
CA ASP A 105 13.24 -10.77 -3.37
C ASP A 105 11.96 -11.53 -2.97
N VAL A 106 10.82 -11.13 -3.54
CA VAL A 106 9.51 -11.78 -3.31
C VAL A 106 9.07 -12.60 -4.52
N TRP A 107 9.21 -12.07 -5.71
CA TRP A 107 8.83 -12.73 -6.96
C TRP A 107 10.05 -12.88 -7.87
N ARG A 108 10.59 -14.09 -7.98
CA ARG A 108 11.81 -14.38 -8.75
C ARG A 108 11.76 -13.88 -10.21
N ASN A 109 10.56 -13.84 -10.80
CA ASN A 109 10.34 -13.38 -12.16
C ASN A 109 9.98 -11.89 -12.27
N ALA A 110 10.04 -11.12 -11.17
CA ALA A 110 9.63 -9.71 -11.14
C ALA A 110 10.37 -8.87 -12.19
N TYR A 111 11.65 -9.10 -12.39
CA TYR A 111 12.41 -8.38 -13.40
C TYR A 111 11.83 -8.58 -14.80
N SER A 112 11.54 -9.82 -15.21
CA SER A 112 10.99 -10.10 -16.54
C SER A 112 9.55 -9.60 -16.70
N GLU A 113 8.77 -9.57 -15.63
CA GLU A 113 7.38 -9.12 -15.67
C GLU A 113 7.26 -7.59 -15.65
N PHE A 114 8.15 -6.89 -14.94
CA PHE A 114 8.00 -5.46 -14.64
C PHE A 114 9.07 -4.53 -15.22
N SER A 115 10.20 -5.03 -15.75
CA SER A 115 11.28 -4.18 -16.27
C SER A 115 10.79 -3.18 -17.34
N GLY A 116 9.77 -3.53 -18.10
CA GLY A 116 9.18 -2.66 -19.11
C GLY A 116 8.06 -1.72 -18.62
N VAL A 117 7.70 -1.75 -17.32
CA VAL A 117 6.59 -0.92 -16.82
C VAL A 117 6.87 0.56 -17.04
N MET A 118 8.07 1.04 -16.65
CA MET A 118 8.43 2.46 -16.78
C MET A 118 8.83 2.87 -18.20
N ASP A 119 9.10 1.93 -19.10
CA ASP A 119 9.37 2.21 -20.52
C ASP A 119 8.11 2.63 -21.27
N ASN A 120 6.95 2.25 -20.76
CA ASN A 120 5.68 2.62 -21.34
C ASN A 120 5.30 4.06 -20.96
N LYS A 121 5.09 4.90 -21.98
CA LYS A 121 4.67 6.30 -21.79
C LYS A 121 3.19 6.44 -21.38
N GLN A 122 2.38 5.42 -21.63
CA GLN A 122 0.94 5.42 -21.34
C GLN A 122 0.68 4.66 -20.03
N VAL A 123 0.16 5.36 -19.04
CA VAL A 123 -0.18 4.78 -17.73
C VAL A 123 -1.15 3.60 -17.86
N LYS A 124 -2.09 3.64 -18.80
CA LYS A 124 -3.00 2.54 -19.09
C LYS A 124 -2.23 1.23 -19.34
N ARG A 125 -1.16 1.29 -20.13
CA ARG A 125 -0.33 0.10 -20.44
C ARG A 125 0.46 -0.37 -19.22
N GLN A 126 0.94 0.55 -18.39
CA GLN A 126 1.57 0.21 -17.11
C GLN A 126 0.60 -0.55 -16.20
N ILE A 127 -0.64 -0.06 -16.09
CA ILE A 127 -1.72 -0.73 -15.34
C ILE A 127 -1.98 -2.14 -15.89
N GLU A 128 -2.16 -2.30 -17.21
CA GLU A 128 -2.42 -3.60 -17.84
C GLU A 128 -1.32 -4.63 -17.53
N ILE A 129 -0.05 -4.23 -17.56
CA ILE A 129 1.08 -5.11 -17.24
C ILE A 129 0.97 -5.60 -15.80
N VAL A 130 0.74 -4.67 -14.87
CA VAL A 130 0.71 -4.99 -13.45
C VAL A 130 -0.56 -5.78 -13.07
N GLU A 131 -1.73 -5.43 -13.63
CA GLU A 131 -2.98 -6.18 -13.42
C GLU A 131 -2.86 -7.63 -13.86
N ASN A 132 -2.34 -7.88 -15.07
CA ASN A 132 -2.13 -9.22 -15.58
C ASN A 132 -1.25 -10.07 -14.64
N PHE A 133 -0.24 -9.46 -14.03
CA PHE A 133 0.60 -10.15 -13.06
C PHE A 133 -0.15 -10.40 -11.73
N LEU A 134 -0.79 -9.37 -11.17
CA LEU A 134 -1.51 -9.49 -9.90
C LEU A 134 -2.67 -10.49 -9.98
N GLU A 135 -3.40 -10.54 -11.08
CA GLU A 135 -4.48 -11.53 -11.28
C GLU A 135 -3.95 -12.96 -11.27
N LYS A 136 -2.79 -13.21 -11.88
CA LYS A 136 -2.11 -14.52 -11.80
C LYS A 136 -1.70 -14.85 -10.36
N GLN A 137 -1.15 -13.87 -9.61
CA GLN A 137 -0.77 -14.09 -8.22
C GLN A 137 -1.98 -14.38 -7.33
N LEU A 138 -3.09 -13.66 -7.52
CA LEU A 138 -4.31 -13.86 -6.75
C LEU A 138 -4.89 -15.27 -6.92
N SER A 139 -4.81 -15.84 -8.12
CA SER A 139 -5.27 -17.21 -8.39
C SER A 139 -4.41 -18.30 -7.72
N ASN A 140 -3.16 -17.98 -7.38
CA ASN A 140 -2.19 -18.91 -6.81
C ASN A 140 -2.07 -18.84 -5.28
N ASN A 141 -2.56 -17.76 -4.66
CA ASN A 141 -2.37 -17.49 -3.25
C ASN A 141 -3.66 -17.59 -2.44
N ALA A 142 -3.51 -17.90 -1.16
CA ALA A 142 -4.64 -17.89 -0.22
C ALA A 142 -5.10 -16.43 0.03
N ILE A 143 -6.41 -16.21 0.01
CA ILE A 143 -7.00 -14.94 0.42
C ILE A 143 -6.76 -14.74 1.92
N GLY A 144 -6.37 -13.52 2.31
CA GLY A 144 -6.11 -13.15 3.70
C GLY A 144 -7.27 -13.42 4.66
N SER A 145 -7.00 -13.40 5.94
CA SER A 145 -7.93 -13.77 7.01
C SER A 145 -9.18 -12.87 7.04
N ARG A 146 -10.37 -13.47 6.96
CA ARG A 146 -11.65 -12.76 7.12
C ARG A 146 -11.73 -12.02 8.46
N LYS A 147 -11.11 -12.52 9.53
CA LYS A 147 -11.09 -11.86 10.85
C LYS A 147 -10.22 -10.61 10.83
N VAL A 148 -9.12 -10.60 10.07
CA VAL A 148 -8.29 -9.40 9.87
C VAL A 148 -9.06 -8.34 9.08
N GLN A 149 -9.73 -8.72 7.99
CA GLN A 149 -10.54 -7.78 7.20
C GLN A 149 -11.71 -7.21 8.01
N ALA A 150 -12.39 -8.03 8.83
CA ALA A 150 -13.44 -7.57 9.72
C ALA A 150 -12.90 -6.61 10.80
N ALA A 151 -11.70 -6.86 11.35
CA ALA A 151 -11.05 -5.94 12.30
C ALA A 151 -10.72 -4.59 11.64
N ILE A 152 -10.19 -4.58 10.41
CA ILE A 152 -9.93 -3.36 9.64
C ILE A 152 -11.23 -2.57 9.42
N THR A 153 -12.29 -3.25 8.99
CA THR A 153 -13.61 -2.64 8.76
C THR A 153 -14.15 -1.99 10.03
N LEU A 154 -14.12 -2.69 11.18
CA LEU A 154 -14.58 -2.16 12.46
C LEU A 154 -13.74 -0.95 12.91
N LEU A 155 -12.42 -1.02 12.77
CA LEU A 155 -11.54 0.10 13.11
C LEU A 155 -11.81 1.33 12.25
N ASN A 156 -11.99 1.16 10.95
CA ASN A 156 -12.29 2.26 10.03
C ASN A 156 -13.69 2.86 10.31
N ALA A 157 -14.70 2.03 10.54
CA ALA A 157 -16.07 2.49 10.83
C ALA A 157 -16.17 3.34 12.12
N HIS A 158 -15.23 3.15 13.06
CA HIS A 158 -15.17 3.87 14.32
C HIS A 158 -14.01 4.87 14.40
N ASP A 159 -13.45 5.29 13.26
CA ASP A 159 -12.32 6.23 13.21
C ASP A 159 -11.15 5.83 14.12
N GLY A 160 -10.87 4.53 14.24
CA GLY A 160 -9.80 3.98 15.09
C GLY A 160 -10.12 3.94 16.59
N ASN A 161 -11.34 4.25 17.02
CA ASN A 161 -11.75 4.27 18.42
C ASN A 161 -12.45 2.98 18.89
N TYR A 162 -12.17 1.86 18.24
CA TYR A 162 -12.67 0.53 18.64
C TYR A 162 -11.57 -0.23 19.38
N SER A 163 -11.84 -0.60 20.66
CA SER A 163 -10.79 -1.20 21.49
C SER A 163 -10.44 -2.63 21.07
N VAL A 164 -9.19 -3.06 21.32
CA VAL A 164 -8.75 -4.43 21.04
C VAL A 164 -9.58 -5.47 21.82
N ASN A 165 -10.06 -5.12 23.02
CA ASN A 165 -10.94 -5.97 23.79
C ASN A 165 -12.31 -6.16 23.11
N MET A 166 -12.87 -5.10 22.58
CA MET A 166 -14.12 -5.18 21.82
C MET A 166 -13.95 -5.95 20.52
N LEU A 167 -12.86 -5.71 19.78
CA LEU A 167 -12.52 -6.50 18.58
C LEU A 167 -12.46 -7.99 18.88
N SER A 168 -11.73 -8.36 19.94
CA SER A 168 -11.58 -9.76 20.38
C SER A 168 -12.92 -10.42 20.68
N LYS A 169 -13.81 -9.71 21.39
CA LYS A 169 -15.17 -10.21 21.71
C LYS A 169 -16.03 -10.33 20.46
N THR A 170 -16.11 -9.25 19.65
CA THR A 170 -16.96 -9.22 18.46
C THR A 170 -16.54 -10.25 17.40
N LEU A 171 -15.23 -10.50 17.26
CA LEU A 171 -14.70 -11.45 16.28
C LEU A 171 -14.51 -12.85 16.84
N GLU A 172 -14.87 -13.10 18.11
CA GLU A 172 -14.73 -14.40 18.77
C GLU A 172 -13.34 -15.01 18.62
N ILE A 173 -12.32 -14.22 18.96
CA ILE A 173 -10.90 -14.59 18.83
C ILE A 173 -10.10 -13.99 19.99
N SER A 174 -9.11 -14.72 20.51
CA SER A 174 -8.26 -14.17 21.57
C SER A 174 -7.48 -12.93 21.08
N ARG A 175 -7.26 -11.96 21.97
CA ARG A 175 -6.49 -10.74 21.66
C ARG A 175 -5.10 -11.03 21.10
N GLN A 176 -4.42 -12.01 21.70
CA GLN A 176 -3.08 -12.40 21.30
C GLN A 176 -3.08 -12.98 19.88
N HIS A 177 -4.01 -13.89 19.60
CA HIS A 177 -4.10 -14.50 18.27
C HIS A 177 -4.50 -13.47 17.20
N LEU A 178 -5.52 -12.62 17.48
CA LEU A 178 -5.93 -11.55 16.58
C LEU A 178 -4.76 -10.60 16.28
N ASN A 179 -4.03 -10.14 17.31
CA ASN A 179 -2.90 -9.24 17.11
C ASN A 179 -1.78 -9.88 16.29
N ARG A 180 -1.52 -11.18 16.48
CA ARG A 180 -0.51 -11.92 15.70
C ARG A 180 -0.88 -11.97 14.22
N ILE A 181 -2.05 -12.51 13.87
CA ILE A 181 -2.46 -12.62 12.46
C ILE A 181 -2.62 -11.24 11.80
N PHE A 182 -3.10 -10.25 12.55
CA PHE A 182 -3.22 -8.88 12.09
C PHE A 182 -1.84 -8.28 11.76
N THR A 183 -0.85 -8.50 12.63
CA THR A 183 0.51 -8.00 12.40
C THR A 183 1.17 -8.69 11.20
N ASP A 184 0.94 -9.98 11.03
CA ASP A 184 1.47 -10.74 9.90
C ASP A 184 0.86 -10.30 8.56
N GLU A 185 -0.45 -9.97 8.51
CA GLU A 185 -1.16 -9.63 7.28
C GLU A 185 -1.22 -8.13 6.97
N VAL A 186 -1.05 -7.24 7.96
CA VAL A 186 -1.10 -5.78 7.78
C VAL A 186 0.27 -5.12 7.90
N GLY A 187 1.23 -5.81 8.52
CA GLY A 187 2.54 -5.26 8.84
C GLY A 187 2.56 -4.40 10.11
N LEU A 188 1.41 -4.09 10.69
CA LEU A 188 1.24 -3.23 11.86
C LEU A 188 0.45 -3.95 12.95
N ASN A 189 0.78 -3.75 14.22
CA ASN A 189 -0.08 -4.24 15.29
C ASN A 189 -1.39 -3.42 15.38
N LEU A 190 -2.42 -4.02 15.98
CA LEU A 190 -3.75 -3.40 16.11
C LEU A 190 -3.73 -2.00 16.73
N LYS A 191 -2.89 -1.78 17.75
CA LYS A 191 -2.79 -0.47 18.43
C LYS A 191 -2.20 0.60 17.51
N MET A 192 -1.15 0.24 16.75
CA MET A 192 -0.54 1.16 15.79
C MET A 192 -1.51 1.47 14.64
N PHE A 193 -2.16 0.46 14.08
CA PHE A 193 -3.16 0.65 13.04
C PHE A 193 -4.31 1.54 13.50
N SER A 194 -4.86 1.32 14.72
CA SER A 194 -5.88 2.22 15.31
C SER A 194 -5.41 3.67 15.40
N ARG A 195 -4.14 3.92 15.76
CA ARG A 195 -3.57 5.28 15.80
C ARG A 195 -3.50 5.91 14.41
N ILE A 196 -3.11 5.13 13.40
CA ILE A 196 -3.04 5.59 12.01
C ILE A 196 -4.45 5.93 11.49
N VAL A 197 -5.44 5.06 11.75
CA VAL A 197 -6.83 5.34 11.36
C VAL A 197 -7.34 6.64 12.01
N ARG A 198 -7.07 6.88 13.30
CA ARG A 198 -7.41 8.16 13.97
C ARG A 198 -6.73 9.36 13.31
N LEU A 199 -5.45 9.24 12.99
CA LEU A 199 -4.71 10.30 12.28
C LEU A 199 -5.38 10.61 10.94
N GLN A 200 -5.65 9.58 10.12
CA GLN A 200 -6.26 9.74 8.81
C GLN A 200 -7.68 10.34 8.90
N ALA A 201 -8.48 9.90 9.88
CA ALA A 201 -9.80 10.46 10.14
C ALA A 201 -9.72 11.97 10.50
N THR A 202 -8.76 12.35 11.33
CA THR A 202 -8.52 13.75 11.71
C THR A 202 -8.11 14.60 10.50
N LEU A 203 -7.17 14.11 9.69
CA LEU A 203 -6.73 14.79 8.46
C LEU A 203 -7.87 14.97 7.46
N LYS A 204 -8.71 13.93 7.29
CA LYS A 204 -9.88 14.00 6.42
C LYS A 204 -10.90 15.06 6.88
N ARG A 205 -11.11 15.18 8.19
CA ARG A 205 -11.98 16.23 8.77
C ARG A 205 -11.36 17.63 8.58
N ALA A 206 -10.06 17.79 8.86
CA ALA A 206 -9.37 19.07 8.69
C ALA A 206 -9.40 19.59 7.23
N ARG A 207 -9.30 18.69 6.23
CA ARG A 207 -9.41 19.06 4.81
C ARG A 207 -10.83 19.47 4.38
N ARG A 208 -11.86 19.11 5.15
CA ARG A 208 -13.27 19.43 4.87
C ARG A 208 -13.77 20.63 5.67
N ALA A 209 -12.98 21.07 6.63
CA ALA A 209 -13.29 22.31 7.35
C ALA A 209 -13.10 23.50 6.40
N PRO A 210 -14.03 24.48 6.38
CA PRO A 210 -13.99 25.65 5.49
C PRO A 210 -12.79 26.55 5.77
#